data_825b5f6ff7aba923a730502ac237de51
#
_entry.id   825b5f6ff7aba923a730502ac237de51
#
_cell.length_a   1.000
_cell.length_b   1.000
_cell.length_c   1.000
_cell.angle_alpha   90.00
_cell.angle_beta   90.00
_cell.angle_gamma   90.00
#
_symmetry.space_group_name_H-M   'P 1'
#
loop_
_entity.id
_entity.type
_entity.pdbx_description
1 polymer ?
#
loop_
_entity_poly.entity_id
_entity_poly.type
_entity_poly.pdbx_seq_one_letter_code
_entity_poly.pdbx_strand_id
1 'polypeptide(L)'
;MANRKGRRLFGSIRKRPSGRWTVRVPIPDSGGKTRSIGTFPTKRAAEDALAIERGAIVTGTWVDPDRGTVSVGDFAATFIATNGYRERSRALNERLLAQWITATHLVTVGESRHAVALGNRPLSSITAQDVRLWHVAVAAESRRRAAARHQRAATSPKAVNAAIRARAEEAGIAVAATGRIPAAIRGQWEASGGRQALVVDLPPTAGATEVAQAYRLLHAVLERARQDGLIRENPATIRGAGAVATLERTPASVAELRIAAGAMPQRYGAAVWVAALTSVRSGELFALRRRDWDPKRRTLRIERAVELEAADDSFGQVKASASLRTVVVPKLAAAALEEHLEKFTANAPGSLIFTTSTGGIIYPDRIGKHWTRARAAAGRDDLRWHDLRHTGQSMAAAAGAGIKELQARAGHSTMTAAVRYLHRVEDGDRRVAAAMDELVAREDASGDDA
;
A
#
# COMPACT_ATOMS: atom_id res chain seq x y z
N MET A 1 15.61 24.19 -70.27
CA MET A 1 15.41 23.21 -69.23
C MET A 1 14.28 23.68 -68.28
N ALA A 2 13.12 23.02 -68.30
CA ALA A 2 11.95 23.47 -67.54
C ALA A 2 12.15 23.25 -66.02
N ASN A 3 12.01 24.33 -65.27
CA ASN A 3 12.10 24.38 -63.80
C ASN A 3 11.05 23.48 -63.19
N ARG A 4 11.44 22.28 -62.70
CA ARG A 4 10.57 21.36 -61.95
C ARG A 4 10.16 22.09 -60.68
N LYS A 5 8.86 22.48 -60.57
CA LYS A 5 8.25 22.98 -59.34
C LYS A 5 8.70 22.13 -58.14
N GLY A 6 9.36 22.78 -57.19
CA GLY A 6 10.00 22.14 -56.06
C GLY A 6 9.08 21.16 -55.31
N ARG A 7 9.46 19.90 -55.33
CA ARG A 7 8.83 18.83 -54.52
C ARG A 7 9.13 19.14 -53.05
N ARG A 8 8.13 19.45 -52.26
CA ARG A 8 8.33 19.65 -50.82
C ARG A 8 9.02 18.42 -50.24
N LEU A 9 10.07 18.63 -49.49
CA LEU A 9 10.83 17.56 -48.84
C LEU A 9 10.03 16.82 -47.79
N PHE A 10 8.94 17.41 -47.28
CA PHE A 10 8.10 16.84 -46.22
C PHE A 10 6.62 17.14 -46.45
N GLY A 11 5.80 16.09 -46.49
CA GLY A 11 4.34 16.16 -46.62
C GLY A 11 3.82 16.75 -47.95
N SER A 12 2.51 16.82 -48.10
CA SER A 12 1.84 17.41 -49.26
C SER A 12 0.62 18.22 -48.84
N ILE A 13 0.40 19.33 -49.56
CA ILE A 13 -0.78 20.18 -49.44
C ILE A 13 -1.47 20.21 -50.78
N ARG A 14 -2.78 19.86 -50.79
CA ARG A 14 -3.59 19.85 -52.02
C ARG A 14 -4.88 20.65 -51.81
N LYS A 15 -5.22 21.49 -52.80
CA LYS A 15 -6.50 22.19 -52.87
C LYS A 15 -7.59 21.21 -53.30
N ARG A 16 -8.72 21.15 -52.63
CA ARG A 16 -9.90 20.36 -53.01
C ARG A 16 -10.83 21.16 -53.92
N PRO A 17 -11.73 20.50 -54.65
CA PRO A 17 -12.77 21.19 -55.41
C PRO A 17 -13.63 22.13 -54.56
N SER A 18 -13.81 21.82 -53.26
CA SER A 18 -14.51 22.66 -52.27
C SER A 18 -13.77 23.94 -51.87
N GLY A 19 -12.63 24.27 -52.51
CA GLY A 19 -11.80 25.42 -52.15
C GLY A 19 -10.91 25.22 -50.92
N ARG A 20 -11.13 24.21 -50.12
CA ARG A 20 -10.36 23.91 -48.88
C ARG A 20 -9.05 23.18 -49.19
N TRP A 21 -8.12 23.18 -48.25
CA TRP A 21 -6.78 22.62 -48.39
C TRP A 21 -6.59 21.40 -47.51
N THR A 22 -6.26 20.25 -48.12
CA THR A 22 -5.95 19.01 -47.38
C THR A 22 -4.45 18.88 -47.23
N VAL A 23 -4.01 18.53 -46.03
CA VAL A 23 -2.61 18.27 -45.69
C VAL A 23 -2.42 16.77 -45.45
N ARG A 24 -1.36 16.21 -46.07
CA ARG A 24 -0.90 14.84 -45.80
C ARG A 24 0.55 14.84 -45.37
N VAL A 25 0.84 14.08 -44.33
CA VAL A 25 2.19 13.92 -43.77
C VAL A 25 2.63 12.46 -43.85
N PRO A 26 3.92 12.18 -44.01
CA PRO A 26 4.45 10.83 -43.90
C PRO A 26 4.31 10.34 -42.46
N ILE A 27 3.97 9.07 -42.26
CA ILE A 27 3.99 8.39 -40.93
C ILE A 27 5.42 7.88 -40.75
N PRO A 28 6.14 8.26 -39.68
CA PRO A 28 7.46 7.75 -39.39
C PRO A 28 7.45 6.21 -39.32
N ASP A 29 8.51 5.56 -39.76
CA ASP A 29 8.75 4.12 -39.72
C ASP A 29 7.69 3.23 -40.37
N SER A 30 6.85 3.79 -41.24
CA SER A 30 5.70 3.09 -41.84
C SER A 30 5.94 2.59 -43.28
N GLY A 31 7.19 2.65 -43.78
CA GLY A 31 7.48 2.26 -45.15
C GLY A 31 6.91 3.22 -46.23
N GLY A 32 6.78 4.50 -45.90
CA GLY A 32 6.33 5.53 -46.83
C GLY A 32 4.82 5.79 -46.83
N LYS A 33 4.05 5.21 -45.90
CA LYS A 33 2.62 5.54 -45.73
C LYS A 33 2.45 7.01 -45.36
N THR A 34 1.37 7.62 -45.84
CA THR A 34 1.01 9.01 -45.54
C THR A 34 -0.39 9.06 -44.94
N ARG A 35 -0.61 9.97 -43.98
CA ARG A 35 -1.93 10.26 -43.43
C ARG A 35 -2.40 11.68 -43.70
N SER A 36 -3.70 11.90 -43.69
CA SER A 36 -4.29 13.26 -43.72
C SER A 36 -4.38 13.78 -42.29
N ILE A 37 -3.84 14.99 -42.04
CA ILE A 37 -3.93 15.67 -40.76
C ILE A 37 -5.12 16.63 -40.65
N GLY A 38 -5.84 16.82 -41.78
CA GLY A 38 -7.03 17.65 -41.78
C GLY A 38 -7.26 18.38 -43.07
N THR A 39 -8.36 19.15 -43.11
CA THR A 39 -8.73 20.04 -44.23
C THR A 39 -8.92 21.45 -43.67
N PHE A 40 -8.16 22.40 -44.22
CA PHE A 40 -8.03 23.76 -43.71
C PHE A 40 -8.70 24.76 -44.66
N PRO A 41 -9.23 25.90 -44.18
CA PRO A 41 -9.92 26.87 -44.99
C PRO A 41 -8.94 27.66 -45.89
N THR A 42 -7.70 27.87 -45.43
CA THR A 42 -6.66 28.64 -46.18
C THR A 42 -5.41 27.81 -46.40
N LYS A 43 -4.63 28.20 -47.44
CA LYS A 43 -3.34 27.58 -47.70
C LYS A 43 -2.34 27.82 -46.57
N ARG A 44 -2.38 29.02 -45.95
CA ARG A 44 -1.52 29.38 -44.81
C ARG A 44 -1.79 28.49 -43.60
N ALA A 45 -3.05 28.31 -43.23
CA ALA A 45 -3.40 27.39 -42.13
C ALA A 45 -2.96 25.94 -42.40
N ALA A 46 -2.98 25.50 -43.64
CA ALA A 46 -2.46 24.20 -44.03
C ALA A 46 -0.94 24.10 -43.93
N GLU A 47 -0.23 25.18 -44.25
CA GLU A 47 1.24 25.29 -44.13
C GLU A 47 1.67 25.31 -42.66
N ASP A 48 0.97 26.07 -41.82
CA ASP A 48 1.21 26.12 -40.35
C ASP A 48 0.99 24.73 -39.72
N ALA A 49 -0.09 24.05 -40.07
CA ALA A 49 -0.35 22.69 -39.59
C ALA A 49 0.74 21.69 -40.01
N LEU A 50 1.21 21.79 -41.27
CA LEU A 50 2.30 20.95 -41.75
C LEU A 50 3.64 21.23 -41.04
N ALA A 51 3.91 22.50 -40.71
CA ALA A 51 5.11 22.88 -39.96
C ALA A 51 5.09 22.35 -38.54
N ILE A 52 3.95 22.38 -37.87
CA ILE A 52 3.76 21.82 -36.52
C ILE A 52 4.03 20.31 -36.52
N GLU A 53 3.43 19.57 -37.46
CA GLU A 53 3.65 18.11 -37.56
C GLU A 53 5.10 17.76 -37.87
N ARG A 54 5.73 18.54 -38.75
CA ARG A 54 7.16 18.37 -39.05
C ARG A 54 8.03 18.62 -37.83
N GLY A 55 7.75 19.68 -37.07
CA GLY A 55 8.43 19.97 -35.81
C GLY A 55 8.33 18.83 -34.81
N ALA A 56 7.14 18.29 -34.66
CA ALA A 56 6.90 17.15 -33.74
C ALA A 56 7.69 15.89 -34.15
N ILE A 57 7.79 15.60 -35.46
CA ILE A 57 8.58 14.46 -35.96
C ILE A 57 10.07 14.68 -35.73
N VAL A 58 10.57 15.88 -36.03
CA VAL A 58 12.00 16.22 -35.88
C VAL A 58 12.43 16.21 -34.44
N THR A 59 11.57 16.66 -33.54
CA THR A 59 11.83 16.66 -32.07
C THR A 59 11.55 15.30 -31.40
N GLY A 60 11.08 14.28 -32.16
CA GLY A 60 10.73 12.98 -31.59
C GLY A 60 9.47 12.99 -30.72
N THR A 61 8.70 14.08 -30.73
CA THR A 61 7.45 14.22 -29.92
C THR A 61 6.20 13.85 -30.72
N TRP A 62 6.35 13.38 -31.96
CA TRP A 62 5.25 12.98 -32.81
C TRP A 62 4.68 11.61 -32.32
N VAL A 63 3.38 11.55 -32.16
CA VAL A 63 2.64 10.33 -31.82
C VAL A 63 1.63 10.06 -32.93
N ASP A 64 1.59 8.82 -33.42
CA ASP A 64 0.59 8.39 -34.38
C ASP A 64 -0.79 8.32 -33.70
N PRO A 65 -1.74 9.21 -34.06
CA PRO A 65 -3.08 9.20 -33.45
C PRO A 65 -3.84 7.89 -33.67
N ASP A 66 -3.49 7.11 -34.72
CA ASP A 66 -4.16 5.85 -35.00
C ASP A 66 -3.67 4.72 -34.06
N ARG A 67 -2.46 4.83 -33.50
CA ARG A 67 -1.96 3.89 -32.49
C ARG A 67 -2.63 4.05 -31.13
N GLY A 68 -3.09 5.25 -30.78
CA GLY A 68 -3.78 5.53 -29.51
C GLY A 68 -5.25 5.17 -29.51
N THR A 69 -5.76 4.42 -30.49
CA THR A 69 -7.17 3.98 -30.59
C THR A 69 -7.50 2.79 -29.68
N VAL A 70 -6.49 2.08 -29.17
CA VAL A 70 -6.70 1.02 -28.19
C VAL A 70 -7.35 1.58 -26.93
N SER A 71 -8.31 0.83 -26.36
CA SER A 71 -9.02 1.27 -25.16
C SER A 71 -8.08 1.28 -23.93
N VAL A 72 -8.36 2.16 -22.97
CA VAL A 72 -7.64 2.21 -21.68
C VAL A 72 -7.71 0.85 -20.98
N GLY A 73 -8.87 0.19 -21.02
CA GLY A 73 -9.09 -1.11 -20.37
C GLY A 73 -8.24 -2.23 -20.97
N ASP A 74 -8.25 -2.36 -22.30
CA ASP A 74 -7.51 -3.40 -22.99
C ASP A 74 -6.00 -3.21 -22.85
N PHE A 75 -5.55 -1.96 -22.96
CA PHE A 75 -4.13 -1.65 -22.75
C PHE A 75 -3.70 -1.90 -21.31
N ALA A 76 -4.54 -1.51 -20.32
CA ALA A 76 -4.26 -1.76 -18.91
C ALA A 76 -4.22 -3.25 -18.57
N ALA A 77 -5.12 -4.06 -19.14
CA ALA A 77 -5.12 -5.51 -18.97
C ALA A 77 -3.83 -6.13 -19.51
N THR A 78 -3.41 -5.73 -20.71
CA THR A 78 -2.14 -6.15 -21.33
C THR A 78 -0.94 -5.71 -20.47
N PHE A 79 -0.93 -4.47 -20.00
CA PHE A 79 0.10 -3.94 -19.12
C PHE A 79 0.21 -4.77 -17.83
N ILE A 80 -0.90 -5.09 -17.17
CA ILE A 80 -0.91 -5.89 -15.94
C ILE A 80 -0.38 -7.30 -16.20
N ALA A 81 -0.78 -7.93 -17.31
CA ALA A 81 -0.35 -9.27 -17.68
C ALA A 81 1.15 -9.36 -17.99
N THR A 82 1.73 -8.32 -18.60
CA THR A 82 3.11 -8.33 -19.10
C THR A 82 4.14 -7.69 -18.18
N ASN A 83 3.71 -6.96 -17.13
CA ASN A 83 4.61 -6.16 -16.29
C ASN A 83 5.35 -6.94 -15.19
N GLY A 84 5.37 -8.29 -15.24
CA GLY A 84 6.11 -9.11 -14.29
C GLY A 84 5.64 -9.00 -12.83
N TYR A 85 4.39 -8.62 -12.58
CA TYR A 85 3.83 -8.55 -11.24
C TYR A 85 3.78 -9.93 -10.59
N ARG A 86 4.09 -10.00 -9.28
CA ARG A 86 3.79 -11.18 -8.47
C ARG A 86 2.27 -11.39 -8.42
N GLU A 87 1.84 -12.64 -8.26
CA GLU A 87 0.42 -13.05 -8.32
C GLU A 87 -0.50 -12.13 -7.50
N ARG A 88 -0.18 -11.92 -6.23
CA ARG A 88 -0.97 -11.02 -5.37
C ARG A 88 -1.06 -9.57 -5.87
N SER A 89 0.02 -9.04 -6.44
CA SER A 89 0.02 -7.68 -7.00
C SER A 89 -0.76 -7.64 -8.30
N ARG A 90 -0.70 -8.70 -9.10
CA ARG A 90 -1.49 -8.87 -10.32
C ARG A 90 -2.98 -8.89 -9.98
N ALA A 91 -3.41 -9.78 -9.08
CA ALA A 91 -4.79 -9.89 -8.65
C ALA A 91 -5.33 -8.57 -8.05
N LEU A 92 -4.51 -7.83 -7.29
CA LEU A 92 -4.87 -6.49 -6.81
C LEU A 92 -5.08 -5.52 -7.97
N ASN A 93 -4.16 -5.47 -8.94
CA ASN A 93 -4.23 -4.54 -10.06
C ASN A 93 -5.42 -4.88 -11.00
N GLU A 94 -5.70 -6.15 -11.25
CA GLU A 94 -6.86 -6.61 -12.00
C GLU A 94 -8.17 -6.19 -11.30
N ARG A 95 -8.25 -6.35 -9.99
CA ARG A 95 -9.40 -5.87 -9.20
C ARG A 95 -9.54 -4.35 -9.27
N LEU A 96 -8.45 -3.60 -9.15
CA LEU A 96 -8.48 -2.14 -9.25
C LEU A 96 -8.90 -1.69 -10.64
N LEU A 97 -8.40 -2.35 -11.69
CA LEU A 97 -8.80 -2.12 -13.07
C LEU A 97 -10.31 -2.30 -13.23
N ALA A 98 -10.83 -3.47 -12.84
CA ALA A 98 -12.24 -3.81 -12.98
C ALA A 98 -13.15 -2.90 -12.16
N GLN A 99 -12.81 -2.63 -10.91
CA GLN A 99 -13.68 -1.89 -9.98
C GLN A 99 -13.67 -0.38 -10.16
N TRP A 100 -12.54 0.19 -10.61
CA TRP A 100 -12.34 1.64 -10.55
C TRP A 100 -12.03 2.29 -11.89
N ILE A 101 -11.35 1.61 -12.82
CA ILE A 101 -10.94 2.21 -14.09
C ILE A 101 -11.95 1.89 -15.20
N THR A 102 -12.39 0.62 -15.28
CA THR A 102 -13.35 0.19 -16.32
C THR A 102 -14.81 0.38 -15.92
N ALA A 103 -15.11 0.31 -14.63
CA ALA A 103 -16.45 0.54 -14.13
C ALA A 103 -16.90 1.99 -14.33
N THR A 104 -18.20 2.18 -14.52
CA THR A 104 -18.81 3.51 -14.60
C THR A 104 -19.08 4.04 -13.19
N HIS A 105 -18.62 5.26 -12.93
CA HIS A 105 -18.86 5.98 -11.68
C HIS A 105 -19.68 7.23 -11.93
N LEU A 106 -20.46 7.64 -10.94
CA LEU A 106 -21.29 8.83 -11.04
C LEU A 106 -20.66 9.96 -10.22
N VAL A 107 -20.59 11.14 -10.82
CA VAL A 107 -20.13 12.36 -10.16
C VAL A 107 -21.14 13.47 -10.41
N THR A 108 -21.40 14.28 -9.37
CA THR A 108 -22.22 15.49 -9.49
C THR A 108 -21.27 16.70 -9.52
N VAL A 109 -21.39 17.51 -10.56
CA VAL A 109 -20.65 18.76 -10.74
C VAL A 109 -21.67 19.89 -10.91
N GLY A 110 -21.77 20.78 -9.92
CA GLY A 110 -22.89 21.71 -9.84
C GLY A 110 -24.21 20.96 -9.71
N GLU A 111 -25.17 21.27 -10.57
CA GLU A 111 -26.47 20.59 -10.61
C GLU A 111 -26.50 19.36 -11.54
N SER A 112 -25.44 19.14 -12.31
CA SER A 112 -25.39 18.09 -13.33
C SER A 112 -24.74 16.81 -12.82
N ARG A 113 -25.36 15.67 -13.13
CA ARG A 113 -24.83 14.34 -12.82
C ARG A 113 -24.19 13.74 -14.07
N HIS A 114 -22.92 13.38 -13.96
CA HIS A 114 -22.12 12.82 -15.04
C HIS A 114 -21.74 11.37 -14.75
N ALA A 115 -21.83 10.52 -15.78
CA ALA A 115 -21.30 9.16 -15.75
C ALA A 115 -19.86 9.20 -16.31
N VAL A 116 -18.92 8.73 -15.53
CA VAL A 116 -17.49 8.70 -15.90
C VAL A 116 -17.02 7.25 -15.96
N ALA A 117 -16.55 6.83 -17.12
CA ALA A 117 -15.89 5.55 -17.35
C ALA A 117 -14.69 5.79 -18.28
N LEU A 118 -13.51 5.33 -17.90
CA LEU A 118 -12.30 5.48 -18.73
C LEU A 118 -12.01 4.23 -19.56
N GLY A 119 -12.44 3.06 -19.08
CA GLY A 119 -12.03 1.76 -19.62
C GLY A 119 -12.28 1.57 -21.12
N ASN A 120 -13.44 1.94 -21.62
CA ASN A 120 -13.80 1.76 -23.03
C ASN A 120 -13.36 2.92 -23.94
N ARG A 121 -12.73 3.93 -23.38
CA ARG A 121 -12.27 5.09 -24.15
C ARG A 121 -10.92 4.85 -24.77
N PRO A 122 -10.66 5.34 -26.00
CA PRO A 122 -9.31 5.32 -26.58
C PRO A 122 -8.31 6.07 -25.71
N LEU A 123 -7.10 5.54 -25.57
CA LEU A 123 -6.00 6.20 -24.85
C LEU A 123 -5.78 7.65 -25.30
N SER A 124 -5.80 7.87 -26.61
CA SER A 124 -5.59 9.20 -27.24
C SER A 124 -6.70 10.22 -26.94
N SER A 125 -7.87 9.75 -26.44
CA SER A 125 -9.00 10.63 -26.13
C SER A 125 -9.05 11.06 -24.66
N ILE A 126 -8.20 10.51 -23.81
CA ILE A 126 -8.21 10.81 -22.37
C ILE A 126 -7.50 12.13 -22.10
N THR A 127 -8.21 13.04 -21.46
CA THR A 127 -7.71 14.36 -21.07
C THR A 127 -7.44 14.43 -19.55
N ALA A 128 -6.65 15.43 -19.15
CA ALA A 128 -6.45 15.69 -17.72
C ALA A 128 -7.77 16.04 -16.99
N GLN A 129 -8.74 16.62 -17.68
CA GLN A 129 -10.08 16.88 -17.15
C GLN A 129 -10.83 15.57 -16.88
N ASP A 130 -10.79 14.62 -17.81
CA ASP A 130 -11.42 13.30 -17.62
C ASP A 130 -10.83 12.58 -16.39
N VAL A 131 -9.51 12.62 -16.22
CA VAL A 131 -8.85 12.02 -15.05
C VAL A 131 -9.27 12.71 -13.76
N ARG A 132 -9.41 14.04 -13.74
CA ARG A 132 -9.91 14.77 -12.55
C ARG A 132 -11.35 14.39 -12.21
N LEU A 133 -12.26 14.35 -13.20
CA LEU A 133 -13.66 13.94 -12.99
C LEU A 133 -13.73 12.49 -12.51
N TRP A 134 -12.98 11.59 -13.12
CA TRP A 134 -12.88 10.21 -12.69
C TRP A 134 -12.39 10.08 -11.25
N HIS A 135 -11.35 10.83 -10.87
CA HIS A 135 -10.81 10.78 -9.51
C HIS A 135 -11.84 11.22 -8.46
N VAL A 136 -12.59 12.29 -8.72
CA VAL A 136 -13.66 12.76 -7.83
C VAL A 136 -14.77 11.72 -7.74
N ALA A 137 -15.19 11.13 -8.86
CA ALA A 137 -16.21 10.10 -8.89
C ALA A 137 -15.81 8.83 -8.11
N VAL A 138 -14.61 8.37 -8.32
CA VAL A 138 -14.03 7.21 -7.60
C VAL A 138 -13.89 7.49 -6.11
N ALA A 139 -13.46 8.70 -5.72
CA ALA A 139 -13.34 9.08 -4.32
C ALA A 139 -14.71 9.08 -3.61
N ALA A 140 -15.72 9.65 -4.23
CA ALA A 140 -17.09 9.66 -3.69
C ALA A 140 -17.64 8.23 -3.53
N GLU A 141 -17.49 7.39 -4.56
CA GLU A 141 -17.96 6.00 -4.52
C GLU A 141 -17.19 5.15 -3.51
N SER A 142 -15.87 5.29 -3.44
CA SER A 142 -15.05 4.57 -2.46
C SER A 142 -15.43 4.94 -1.02
N ARG A 143 -15.66 6.24 -0.75
CA ARG A 143 -16.15 6.70 0.55
C ARG A 143 -17.53 6.14 0.87
N ARG A 144 -18.46 6.12 -0.10
CA ARG A 144 -19.80 5.54 0.05
C ARG A 144 -19.70 4.04 0.39
N ARG A 145 -18.87 3.28 -0.33
CA ARG A 145 -18.63 1.86 -0.05
C ARG A 145 -18.00 1.65 1.32
N ALA A 146 -17.05 2.49 1.73
CA ALA A 146 -16.47 2.46 3.06
C ALA A 146 -17.53 2.69 4.13
N ALA A 147 -18.38 3.71 3.99
CA ALA A 147 -19.49 3.99 4.89
C ALA A 147 -20.43 2.79 5.03
N ALA A 148 -20.83 2.18 3.91
CA ALA A 148 -21.69 1.00 3.93
C ALA A 148 -21.04 -0.21 4.62
N ARG A 149 -19.72 -0.41 4.44
CA ARG A 149 -18.97 -1.47 5.16
C ARG A 149 -18.93 -1.20 6.66
N HIS A 150 -18.62 0.02 7.07
CA HIS A 150 -18.59 0.42 8.49
C HIS A 150 -19.97 0.26 9.15
N GLN A 151 -21.02 0.72 8.49
CA GLN A 151 -22.38 0.59 9.01
C GLN A 151 -22.79 -0.88 9.15
N ARG A 152 -22.50 -1.73 8.16
CA ARG A 152 -22.77 -3.18 8.23
C ARG A 152 -21.99 -3.84 9.37
N ALA A 153 -20.73 -3.44 9.61
CA ALA A 153 -19.93 -3.96 10.70
C ALA A 153 -20.52 -3.55 12.06
N ALA A 154 -20.89 -2.28 12.23
CA ALA A 154 -21.50 -1.75 13.45
C ALA A 154 -22.87 -2.35 13.75
N THR A 155 -23.67 -2.63 12.73
CA THR A 155 -25.00 -3.26 12.89
C THR A 155 -24.99 -4.79 12.81
N SER A 156 -23.81 -5.41 12.74
CA SER A 156 -23.70 -6.87 12.74
C SER A 156 -24.24 -7.46 14.06
N PRO A 157 -24.82 -8.68 14.04
CA PRO A 157 -25.36 -9.31 15.27
C PRO A 157 -24.35 -9.35 16.40
N LYS A 158 -23.07 -9.52 16.07
CA LYS A 158 -21.98 -9.53 17.05
C LYS A 158 -21.78 -8.16 17.69
N ALA A 159 -21.74 -7.09 16.89
CA ALA A 159 -21.55 -5.72 17.38
C ALA A 159 -22.76 -5.26 18.19
N VAL A 160 -23.96 -5.53 17.73
CA VAL A 160 -25.21 -5.27 18.47
C VAL A 160 -25.21 -5.98 19.82
N ASN A 161 -24.87 -7.26 19.86
CA ASN A 161 -24.81 -8.00 21.12
C ASN A 161 -23.72 -7.46 22.06
N ALA A 162 -22.60 -6.99 21.53
CA ALA A 162 -21.55 -6.35 22.33
C ALA A 162 -22.04 -5.02 22.92
N ALA A 163 -22.70 -4.19 22.13
CA ALA A 163 -23.26 -2.92 22.59
C ALA A 163 -24.35 -3.11 23.67
N ILE A 164 -25.21 -4.10 23.50
CA ILE A 164 -26.24 -4.43 24.51
C ILE A 164 -25.58 -4.85 25.84
N ARG A 165 -24.51 -5.66 25.80
CA ARG A 165 -23.79 -6.08 27.02
C ARG A 165 -23.08 -4.90 27.68
N ALA A 166 -22.39 -4.07 26.93
CA ALA A 166 -21.74 -2.88 27.46
C ALA A 166 -22.75 -1.95 28.15
N ARG A 167 -23.91 -1.71 27.52
CA ARG A 167 -24.96 -0.88 28.10
C ARG A 167 -25.60 -1.51 29.37
N ALA A 168 -25.75 -2.84 29.38
CA ALA A 168 -26.25 -3.54 30.54
C ALA A 168 -25.25 -3.45 31.73
N GLU A 169 -23.95 -3.58 31.44
CA GLU A 169 -22.88 -3.43 32.44
C GLU A 169 -22.87 -2.02 33.03
N GLU A 170 -22.95 -0.96 32.19
CA GLU A 170 -23.08 0.43 32.65
C GLU A 170 -24.32 0.65 33.54
N ALA A 171 -25.41 -0.08 33.28
CA ALA A 171 -26.64 -0.03 34.07
C ALA A 171 -26.63 -0.96 35.30
N GLY A 172 -25.54 -1.66 35.59
CA GLY A 172 -25.42 -2.61 36.69
C GLY A 172 -26.22 -3.89 36.49
N ILE A 173 -26.64 -4.20 35.24
CA ILE A 173 -27.41 -5.40 34.93
C ILE A 173 -26.47 -6.53 34.53
N ALA A 174 -26.50 -7.65 35.31
CA ALA A 174 -25.67 -8.81 35.00
C ALA A 174 -26.12 -9.53 33.74
N VAL A 175 -25.26 -9.55 32.71
CA VAL A 175 -25.47 -10.29 31.46
C VAL A 175 -24.25 -11.19 31.21
N ALA A 176 -24.47 -12.45 30.88
CA ALA A 176 -23.38 -13.36 30.54
C ALA A 176 -22.52 -12.81 29.40
N ALA A 177 -21.19 -12.90 29.51
CA ALA A 177 -20.23 -12.43 28.51
C ALA A 177 -20.39 -13.12 27.15
N THR A 178 -20.94 -14.34 27.16
CA THR A 178 -21.23 -15.15 25.96
C THR A 178 -22.63 -15.72 26.00
N GLY A 179 -23.14 -16.21 24.88
CA GLY A 179 -24.46 -16.84 24.80
C GLY A 179 -25.59 -15.87 24.45
N ARG A 180 -26.83 -16.32 24.69
CA ARG A 180 -28.07 -15.60 24.35
C ARG A 180 -28.32 -14.46 25.34
N ILE A 181 -28.57 -13.26 24.81
CA ILE A 181 -28.99 -12.10 25.63
C ILE A 181 -30.51 -12.24 25.89
N PRO A 182 -30.98 -12.05 27.16
CA PRO A 182 -32.40 -12.06 27.48
C PRO A 182 -33.19 -11.07 26.64
N ALA A 183 -34.39 -11.50 26.20
CA ALA A 183 -35.24 -10.70 25.33
C ALA A 183 -35.64 -9.35 25.93
N ALA A 184 -35.87 -9.30 27.26
CA ALA A 184 -36.19 -8.08 28.00
C ALA A 184 -35.09 -7.03 27.89
N ILE A 185 -33.82 -7.42 28.08
CA ILE A 185 -32.64 -6.52 27.98
C ILE A 185 -32.47 -6.03 26.56
N ARG A 186 -32.65 -6.89 25.55
CA ARG A 186 -32.63 -6.52 24.16
C ARG A 186 -33.73 -5.50 23.81
N GLY A 187 -34.97 -5.78 24.28
CA GLY A 187 -36.10 -4.86 24.06
C GLY A 187 -35.90 -3.50 24.69
N GLN A 188 -35.37 -3.41 25.90
CA GLN A 188 -35.01 -2.15 26.56
C GLN A 188 -33.97 -1.37 25.76
N TRP A 189 -32.93 -2.05 25.27
CA TRP A 189 -31.89 -1.42 24.45
C TRP A 189 -32.46 -0.90 23.11
N GLU A 190 -33.32 -1.67 22.45
CA GLU A 190 -34.00 -1.25 21.22
C GLU A 190 -34.93 -0.06 21.45
N ALA A 191 -35.70 -0.07 22.52
CA ALA A 191 -36.59 1.02 22.90
C ALA A 191 -35.84 2.32 23.26
N SER A 192 -34.61 2.23 23.77
CA SER A 192 -33.76 3.38 24.06
C SER A 192 -33.05 3.95 22.81
N GLY A 193 -33.41 3.53 21.59
CA GLY A 193 -32.79 4.00 20.36
C GLY A 193 -31.41 3.35 20.09
N GLY A 194 -31.11 2.21 20.72
CA GLY A 194 -29.81 1.56 20.68
C GLY A 194 -29.24 1.29 19.30
N ARG A 195 -30.07 0.99 18.29
CA ARG A 195 -29.61 0.83 16.88
C ARG A 195 -29.22 2.16 16.23
N GLN A 196 -29.90 3.28 16.61
CA GLN A 196 -29.58 4.61 16.08
C GLN A 196 -28.27 5.14 16.68
N ALA A 197 -27.95 4.75 17.91
CA ALA A 197 -26.68 5.08 18.58
C ALA A 197 -25.44 4.37 17.97
N LEU A 198 -25.66 3.35 17.09
CA LEU A 198 -24.58 2.66 16.36
C LEU A 198 -24.18 3.38 15.05
N VAL A 199 -24.49 4.65 14.90
CA VAL A 199 -23.97 5.47 13.80
C VAL A 199 -22.46 5.65 14.00
N VAL A 200 -21.68 5.18 13.04
CA VAL A 200 -20.22 5.24 13.09
C VAL A 200 -19.76 6.48 12.37
N ASP A 201 -19.03 7.34 13.07
CA ASP A 201 -18.27 8.40 12.43
C ASP A 201 -17.22 7.82 11.50
N LEU A 202 -17.35 8.16 10.23
CA LEU A 202 -16.46 7.65 9.21
C LEU A 202 -15.14 8.43 9.23
N PRO A 203 -13.98 7.78 9.38
CA PRO A 203 -12.70 8.49 9.33
C PRO A 203 -12.57 9.31 8.05
N PRO A 204 -11.96 10.52 8.10
CA PRO A 204 -11.75 11.35 6.91
C PRO A 204 -11.05 10.61 5.77
N THR A 205 -10.17 9.66 6.11
CA THR A 205 -9.39 8.85 5.16
C THR A 205 -10.10 7.58 4.69
N ALA A 206 -11.37 7.36 5.08
CA ALA A 206 -12.11 6.17 4.69
C ALA A 206 -12.24 6.08 3.15
N GLY A 207 -11.78 4.97 2.59
CA GLY A 207 -11.75 4.75 1.14
C GLY A 207 -10.54 5.35 0.42
N ALA A 208 -9.79 6.27 1.01
CA ALA A 208 -8.68 6.97 0.36
C ALA A 208 -7.58 6.03 -0.16
N THR A 209 -7.32 4.92 0.52
CA THR A 209 -6.31 3.94 0.09
C THR A 209 -6.65 3.31 -1.25
N GLU A 210 -7.91 2.91 -1.46
CA GLU A 210 -8.36 2.31 -2.73
C GLU A 210 -8.27 3.33 -3.87
N VAL A 211 -8.65 4.58 -3.62
CA VAL A 211 -8.55 5.70 -4.59
C VAL A 211 -7.11 5.93 -5.00
N ALA A 212 -6.20 6.05 -4.03
CA ALA A 212 -4.79 6.27 -4.29
C ALA A 212 -4.14 5.08 -5.04
N GLN A 213 -4.54 3.85 -4.74
CA GLN A 213 -4.08 2.66 -5.45
C GLN A 213 -4.57 2.65 -6.90
N ALA A 214 -5.86 2.94 -7.13
CA ALA A 214 -6.45 3.03 -8.46
C ALA A 214 -5.79 4.14 -9.29
N TYR A 215 -5.54 5.31 -8.67
CA TYR A 215 -4.84 6.40 -9.33
C TYR A 215 -3.39 6.02 -9.71
N ARG A 216 -2.64 5.36 -8.82
CA ARG A 216 -1.28 4.89 -9.15
C ARG A 216 -1.28 3.90 -10.30
N LEU A 217 -2.25 2.98 -10.34
CA LEU A 217 -2.39 2.06 -11.46
C LEU A 217 -2.69 2.80 -12.76
N LEU A 218 -3.68 3.70 -12.76
CA LEU A 218 -4.03 4.51 -13.94
C LEU A 218 -2.83 5.34 -14.43
N HIS A 219 -2.13 6.00 -13.51
CA HIS A 219 -0.93 6.77 -13.84
C HIS A 219 0.15 5.89 -14.48
N ALA A 220 0.42 4.70 -13.93
CA ALA A 220 1.43 3.79 -14.46
C ALA A 220 1.04 3.25 -15.86
N VAL A 221 -0.23 2.93 -16.07
CA VAL A 221 -0.77 2.50 -17.36
C VAL A 221 -0.61 3.60 -18.41
N LEU A 222 -1.02 4.83 -18.10
CA LEU A 222 -0.93 5.98 -19.02
C LEU A 222 0.53 6.39 -19.24
N GLU A 223 1.39 6.27 -18.23
CA GLU A 223 2.82 6.52 -18.39
C GLU A 223 3.48 5.51 -19.33
N ARG A 224 3.09 4.24 -19.22
CA ARG A 224 3.54 3.21 -20.16
C ARG A 224 3.03 3.48 -21.57
N ALA A 225 1.76 3.88 -21.73
CA ALA A 225 1.23 4.28 -23.03
C ALA A 225 1.99 5.47 -23.64
N ARG A 226 2.43 6.41 -22.81
CA ARG A 226 3.29 7.52 -23.24
C ARG A 226 4.68 7.02 -23.71
N GLN A 227 5.30 6.12 -22.94
CA GLN A 227 6.60 5.53 -23.28
C GLN A 227 6.53 4.70 -24.56
N ASP A 228 5.42 4.00 -24.78
CA ASP A 228 5.17 3.21 -26.02
C ASP A 228 4.74 4.07 -27.21
N GLY A 229 4.67 5.41 -27.05
CA GLY A 229 4.32 6.35 -28.11
C GLY A 229 2.85 6.27 -28.56
N LEU A 230 1.94 5.83 -27.69
CA LEU A 230 0.50 5.76 -27.95
C LEU A 230 -0.22 7.06 -27.59
N ILE A 231 0.32 7.80 -26.65
CA ILE A 231 -0.14 9.13 -26.24
C ILE A 231 1.06 10.06 -26.07
N ARG A 232 0.86 11.35 -26.30
CA ARG A 232 1.92 12.36 -26.24
C ARG A 232 2.37 12.65 -24.81
N GLU A 233 1.40 12.79 -23.91
CA GLU A 233 1.59 13.18 -22.52
C GLU A 233 0.73 12.31 -21.62
N ASN A 234 1.17 12.09 -20.38
CA ASN A 234 0.37 11.41 -19.41
C ASN A 234 -0.66 12.37 -18.79
N PRO A 235 -1.97 12.18 -19.02
CA PRO A 235 -2.99 13.09 -18.48
C PRO A 235 -3.25 12.91 -16.98
N ALA A 236 -2.69 11.88 -16.33
CA ALA A 236 -2.83 11.63 -14.89
C ALA A 236 -1.84 12.48 -14.08
N THR A 237 -2.10 13.80 -13.98
CA THR A 237 -1.20 14.80 -13.40
C THR A 237 -1.67 15.35 -12.05
N ILE A 238 -2.63 14.71 -11.36
CA ILE A 238 -3.17 15.20 -10.09
C ILE A 238 -2.12 15.04 -8.97
N ARG A 239 -1.61 16.17 -8.49
CA ARG A 239 -0.59 16.17 -7.43
C ARG A 239 -1.15 15.53 -6.14
N GLY A 240 -0.41 14.58 -5.59
CA GLY A 240 -0.77 13.91 -4.34
C GLY A 240 -1.86 12.83 -4.44
N ALA A 241 -2.56 12.66 -5.59
CA ALA A 241 -3.64 11.68 -5.71
C ALA A 241 -3.22 10.22 -5.49
N GLY A 242 -1.94 9.91 -5.72
CA GLY A 242 -1.37 8.60 -5.43
C GLY A 242 -0.91 8.40 -3.97
N ALA A 243 -1.03 9.42 -3.12
CA ALA A 243 -0.64 9.36 -1.72
C ALA A 243 -1.87 9.29 -0.81
N VAL A 244 -1.70 8.63 0.33
CA VAL A 244 -2.70 8.65 1.41
C VAL A 244 -2.04 9.24 2.64
N ALA A 245 -2.68 10.22 3.25
CA ALA A 245 -2.24 10.72 4.56
C ALA A 245 -2.26 9.54 5.54
N THR A 246 -1.10 9.13 5.99
CA THR A 246 -0.98 8.07 6.99
C THR A 246 -0.96 8.75 8.35
N LEU A 247 -1.94 8.44 9.20
CA LEU A 247 -1.91 8.85 10.60
C LEU A 247 -0.65 8.28 11.23
N GLU A 248 0.08 9.14 11.90
CA GLU A 248 1.24 8.74 12.66
C GLU A 248 0.78 7.85 13.83
N ARG A 249 1.41 6.66 13.97
CA ARG A 249 1.05 5.71 15.01
C ARG A 249 2.01 5.82 16.15
N THR A 250 1.49 5.97 17.36
CA THR A 250 2.30 5.98 18.57
C THR A 250 2.87 4.57 18.81
N PRO A 251 4.18 4.42 18.97
CA PRO A 251 4.79 3.15 19.37
C PRO A 251 4.24 2.68 20.70
N ALA A 252 4.18 1.37 20.92
CA ALA A 252 3.81 0.83 22.21
C ALA A 252 4.95 0.98 23.23
N SER A 253 4.63 1.33 24.46
CA SER A 253 5.55 1.29 25.59
C SER A 253 5.85 -0.15 26.03
N VAL A 254 6.92 -0.35 26.79
CA VAL A 254 7.25 -1.68 27.34
C VAL A 254 6.16 -2.18 28.29
N ALA A 255 5.50 -1.29 29.04
CA ALA A 255 4.40 -1.63 29.92
C ALA A 255 3.19 -2.15 29.15
N GLU A 256 2.79 -1.44 28.06
CA GLU A 256 1.71 -1.87 27.17
C GLU A 256 2.03 -3.21 26.48
N LEU A 257 3.27 -3.40 26.04
CA LEU A 257 3.71 -4.68 25.47
C LEU A 257 3.62 -5.82 26.48
N ARG A 258 3.95 -5.57 27.76
CA ARG A 258 3.86 -6.57 28.82
C ARG A 258 2.42 -6.99 29.09
N ILE A 259 1.51 -6.03 29.16
CA ILE A 259 0.08 -6.30 29.34
C ILE A 259 -0.46 -7.07 28.12
N ALA A 260 -0.15 -6.62 26.91
CA ALA A 260 -0.58 -7.26 25.68
C ALA A 260 -0.04 -8.70 25.56
N ALA A 261 1.25 -8.92 25.84
CA ALA A 261 1.86 -10.25 25.80
C ALA A 261 1.22 -11.21 26.82
N GLY A 262 0.93 -10.72 28.05
CA GLY A 262 0.27 -11.48 29.10
C GLY A 262 -1.20 -11.82 28.79
N ALA A 263 -1.90 -10.95 28.04
CA ALA A 263 -3.27 -11.16 27.61
C ALA A 263 -3.41 -12.06 26.36
N MET A 264 -2.30 -12.37 25.68
CA MET A 264 -2.29 -13.38 24.62
C MET A 264 -2.43 -14.79 25.22
N PRO A 265 -2.98 -15.76 24.44
CA PRO A 265 -2.80 -17.17 24.83
C PRO A 265 -1.32 -17.46 25.05
N GLN A 266 -0.98 -18.24 26.08
CA GLN A 266 0.40 -18.51 26.51
C GLN A 266 1.34 -18.90 25.35
N ARG A 267 0.81 -19.69 24.39
CA ARG A 267 1.50 -20.08 23.15
C ARG A 267 1.90 -18.90 22.27
N TYR A 268 1.32 -17.71 22.41
CA TYR A 268 1.57 -16.57 21.52
C TYR A 268 2.17 -15.35 22.22
N GLY A 269 2.34 -15.39 23.54
CA GLY A 269 2.90 -14.28 24.32
C GLY A 269 4.33 -13.92 23.85
N ALA A 270 5.19 -14.93 23.69
CA ALA A 270 6.56 -14.73 23.19
C ALA A 270 6.62 -14.08 21.80
N ALA A 271 5.64 -14.34 20.93
CA ALA A 271 5.58 -13.76 19.60
C ALA A 271 5.45 -12.22 19.63
N VAL A 272 4.78 -11.66 20.65
CA VAL A 272 4.67 -10.20 20.86
C VAL A 272 6.05 -9.59 21.13
N TRP A 273 6.81 -10.20 22.06
CA TRP A 273 8.15 -9.74 22.41
C TRP A 273 9.14 -9.85 21.24
N VAL A 274 9.14 -10.99 20.55
CA VAL A 274 10.01 -11.19 19.39
C VAL A 274 9.64 -10.19 18.27
N ALA A 275 8.35 -10.01 17.95
CA ALA A 275 7.92 -9.06 16.93
C ALA A 275 8.33 -7.61 17.26
N ALA A 276 8.08 -7.19 18.52
CA ALA A 276 8.35 -5.83 18.97
C ALA A 276 9.86 -5.55 19.08
N LEU A 277 10.66 -6.47 19.65
CA LEU A 277 12.05 -6.18 19.97
C LEU A 277 13.03 -6.60 18.87
N THR A 278 12.62 -7.31 17.83
CA THR A 278 13.48 -7.65 16.67
C THR A 278 13.06 -6.96 15.38
N SER A 279 11.92 -6.31 15.37
CA SER A 279 11.35 -5.62 14.18
C SER A 279 11.12 -6.54 12.96
N VAL A 280 10.95 -7.84 13.15
CA VAL A 280 10.63 -8.80 12.10
C VAL A 280 9.24 -8.58 11.54
N ARG A 281 9.02 -8.90 10.26
CA ARG A 281 7.69 -8.89 9.66
C ARG A 281 6.86 -10.06 10.19
N SER A 282 5.54 -9.92 10.25
CA SER A 282 4.67 -11.02 10.73
C SER A 282 4.84 -12.32 9.93
N GLY A 283 4.98 -12.25 8.61
CA GLY A 283 5.26 -13.44 7.80
C GLY A 283 6.62 -14.07 8.09
N GLU A 284 7.66 -13.27 8.38
CA GLU A 284 8.99 -13.73 8.78
C GLU A 284 8.93 -14.41 10.16
N LEU A 285 8.25 -13.78 11.12
CA LEU A 285 8.08 -14.30 12.49
C LEU A 285 7.46 -15.71 12.52
N PHE A 286 6.36 -15.90 11.79
CA PHE A 286 5.65 -17.17 11.76
C PHE A 286 6.29 -18.22 10.85
N ALA A 287 7.33 -17.86 10.09
CA ALA A 287 8.16 -18.77 9.32
C ALA A 287 9.43 -19.20 10.04
N LEU A 288 9.71 -18.68 11.25
CA LEU A 288 10.89 -19.03 12.03
C LEU A 288 10.85 -20.51 12.44
N ARG A 289 12.00 -21.15 12.31
CA ARG A 289 12.22 -22.53 12.72
C ARG A 289 13.21 -22.59 13.89
N ARG A 290 13.19 -23.68 14.66
CA ARG A 290 14.09 -23.88 15.80
C ARG A 290 15.56 -23.65 15.45
N ARG A 291 16.02 -24.13 14.28
CA ARG A 291 17.40 -23.93 13.78
C ARG A 291 17.77 -22.48 13.46
N ASP A 292 16.80 -21.59 13.39
CA ASP A 292 17.05 -20.17 13.10
C ASP A 292 17.43 -19.38 14.37
N TRP A 293 17.26 -19.97 15.54
CA TRP A 293 17.66 -19.42 16.84
C TRP A 293 19.01 -19.94 17.29
N ASP A 294 19.95 -19.02 17.56
CA ASP A 294 21.22 -19.29 18.22
C ASP A 294 21.19 -18.71 19.64
N PRO A 295 21.04 -19.56 20.69
CA PRO A 295 20.94 -19.09 22.07
C PRO A 295 22.27 -18.52 22.61
N LYS A 296 23.41 -19.01 22.14
CA LYS A 296 24.71 -18.53 22.59
C LYS A 296 25.00 -17.11 22.12
N ARG A 297 24.65 -16.80 20.87
CA ARG A 297 24.80 -15.46 20.28
C ARG A 297 23.55 -14.60 20.45
N ARG A 298 22.45 -15.16 20.91
CA ARG A 298 21.11 -14.53 20.96
C ARG A 298 20.72 -13.94 19.61
N THR A 299 20.83 -14.72 18.54
CA THR A 299 20.53 -14.25 17.19
C THR A 299 19.42 -15.06 16.54
N LEU A 300 18.59 -14.36 15.76
CA LEU A 300 17.60 -14.95 14.87
C LEU A 300 18.00 -14.74 13.42
N ARG A 301 18.05 -15.82 12.66
CA ARG A 301 18.32 -15.83 11.22
C ARG A 301 16.99 -15.77 10.46
N ILE A 302 16.80 -14.73 9.65
CA ILE A 302 15.57 -14.47 8.89
C ILE A 302 15.83 -14.81 7.43
N GLU A 303 15.22 -15.88 6.93
CA GLU A 303 15.46 -16.41 5.56
C GLU A 303 14.18 -16.61 4.76
N ARG A 304 13.05 -16.74 5.44
CA ARG A 304 11.77 -17.09 4.80
C ARG A 304 10.61 -16.33 5.40
N ALA A 305 9.49 -16.34 4.71
CA ALA A 305 8.23 -15.77 5.18
C ALA A 305 7.07 -16.70 4.82
N VAL A 306 6.03 -16.72 5.63
CA VAL A 306 4.75 -17.37 5.31
C VAL A 306 4.09 -16.61 4.16
N GLU A 307 3.74 -17.29 3.08
CA GLU A 307 2.97 -16.76 1.96
C GLU A 307 1.51 -17.20 2.08
N LEU A 308 0.58 -16.23 1.99
CA LEU A 308 -0.86 -16.45 2.21
C LEU A 308 -1.55 -17.25 1.08
N GLU A 309 -0.92 -17.39 -0.07
CA GLU A 309 -1.54 -17.89 -1.31
C GLU A 309 -0.89 -19.16 -1.88
N ALA A 310 0.07 -19.74 -1.16
CA ALA A 310 0.65 -21.01 -1.59
C ALA A 310 -0.36 -22.14 -1.29
N ALA A 311 -0.81 -22.81 -2.34
CA ALA A 311 -1.75 -23.93 -2.26
C ALA A 311 -1.22 -25.14 -1.46
N ASP A 312 0.08 -25.17 -1.21
CA ASP A 312 0.81 -26.20 -0.49
C ASP A 312 1.65 -25.57 0.61
N ASP A 313 1.17 -25.23 1.76
CA ASP A 313 1.97 -24.86 2.97
C ASP A 313 3.42 -24.34 2.70
N SER A 314 3.64 -23.74 1.54
CA SER A 314 4.96 -23.37 1.04
C SER A 314 5.39 -22.04 1.61
N PHE A 315 6.58 -22.05 2.21
CA PHE A 315 7.26 -20.86 2.66
C PHE A 315 7.96 -20.20 1.46
N GLY A 316 7.53 -19.00 1.08
CA GLY A 316 8.23 -18.21 0.08
C GLY A 316 9.58 -17.72 0.59
N GLN A 317 10.55 -17.58 -0.31
CA GLN A 317 11.78 -16.86 -0.01
C GLN A 317 11.43 -15.38 0.29
N VAL A 318 12.14 -14.78 1.24
CA VAL A 318 11.97 -13.35 1.53
C VAL A 318 12.10 -12.50 0.25
N LYS A 319 11.25 -11.48 0.14
CA LYS A 319 11.00 -10.71 -1.10
C LYS A 319 12.21 -9.99 -1.73
N ALA A 320 13.33 -9.86 -0.99
CA ALA A 320 14.55 -9.22 -1.48
C ALA A 320 15.75 -9.78 -0.73
N SER A 321 16.94 -9.74 -1.33
CA SER A 321 18.22 -10.09 -0.69
C SER A 321 18.47 -9.30 0.60
N ALA A 322 18.04 -8.04 0.67
CA ALA A 322 18.08 -7.21 1.88
C ALA A 322 17.21 -7.76 3.05
N SER A 323 16.33 -8.72 2.79
CA SER A 323 15.51 -9.35 3.83
C SER A 323 16.18 -10.57 4.47
N LEU A 324 17.21 -11.16 3.81
CA LEU A 324 18.09 -12.16 4.42
C LEU A 324 18.98 -11.46 5.43
N ARG A 325 18.80 -11.76 6.70
CA ARG A 325 19.53 -11.07 7.77
C ARG A 325 19.56 -11.87 9.06
N THR A 326 20.52 -11.56 9.90
CA THR A 326 20.60 -12.02 11.28
C THR A 326 20.33 -10.84 12.21
N VAL A 327 19.44 -11.01 13.17
CA VAL A 327 19.04 -9.97 14.12
C VAL A 327 19.42 -10.42 15.52
N VAL A 328 20.16 -9.58 16.26
CA VAL A 328 20.41 -9.79 17.68
C VAL A 328 19.13 -9.54 18.47
N VAL A 329 18.78 -10.50 19.34
CA VAL A 329 17.57 -10.49 20.14
C VAL A 329 17.87 -9.92 21.53
N PRO A 330 17.16 -8.86 22.00
CA PRO A 330 17.29 -8.34 23.34
C PRO A 330 16.97 -9.40 24.41
N LYS A 331 17.60 -9.31 25.59
CA LYS A 331 17.51 -10.30 26.68
C LYS A 331 16.06 -10.70 27.01
N LEU A 332 15.16 -9.73 27.14
CA LEU A 332 13.75 -9.99 27.45
C LEU A 332 13.05 -10.86 26.39
N ALA A 333 13.26 -10.57 25.11
CA ALA A 333 12.67 -11.36 24.02
C ALA A 333 13.34 -12.73 23.90
N ALA A 334 14.65 -12.83 24.17
CA ALA A 334 15.38 -14.09 24.19
C ALA A 334 14.83 -15.03 25.27
N ALA A 335 14.68 -14.56 26.50
CA ALA A 335 14.14 -15.35 27.60
C ALA A 335 12.70 -15.84 27.28
N ALA A 336 11.83 -14.95 26.77
CA ALA A 336 10.49 -15.34 26.37
C ALA A 336 10.47 -16.36 25.22
N LEU A 337 11.42 -16.26 24.30
CA LEU A 337 11.57 -17.19 23.17
C LEU A 337 12.07 -18.56 23.65
N GLU A 338 13.04 -18.62 24.55
CA GLU A 338 13.58 -19.87 25.14
C GLU A 338 12.51 -20.61 25.91
N GLU A 339 11.76 -19.93 26.79
CA GLU A 339 10.62 -20.51 27.48
C GLU A 339 9.57 -21.05 26.50
N HIS A 340 9.31 -20.32 25.42
CA HIS A 340 8.38 -20.78 24.39
C HIS A 340 8.89 -22.03 23.66
N LEU A 341 10.19 -22.07 23.33
CA LEU A 341 10.82 -23.22 22.66
C LEU A 341 10.75 -24.49 23.51
N GLU A 342 10.89 -24.37 24.81
CA GLU A 342 10.75 -25.50 25.74
C GLU A 342 9.31 -26.01 25.81
N LYS A 343 8.32 -25.10 25.91
CA LYS A 343 6.95 -25.48 26.21
C LYS A 343 6.13 -25.84 24.95
N PHE A 344 6.42 -25.24 23.80
CA PHE A 344 5.50 -25.26 22.67
C PHE A 344 6.11 -25.67 21.34
N THR A 345 7.43 -25.81 21.23
CA THR A 345 8.12 -26.08 19.98
C THR A 345 8.73 -27.48 19.99
N ALA A 346 8.44 -28.28 18.97
CA ALA A 346 9.04 -29.61 18.81
C ALA A 346 10.58 -29.52 18.64
N ASN A 347 11.30 -30.57 19.08
CA ASN A 347 12.77 -30.54 19.17
C ASN A 347 13.52 -30.60 17.83
N ALA A 348 12.85 -31.03 16.75
CA ALA A 348 13.52 -31.10 15.45
C ALA A 348 13.98 -29.73 14.95
N PRO A 349 15.18 -29.59 14.38
CA PRO A 349 15.71 -28.31 13.90
C PRO A 349 14.82 -27.59 12.89
N GLY A 350 14.04 -28.37 12.12
CA GLY A 350 13.09 -27.86 11.12
C GLY A 350 11.74 -27.43 11.67
N SER A 351 11.45 -27.68 12.95
CA SER A 351 10.15 -27.35 13.55
C SER A 351 9.93 -25.84 13.60
N LEU A 352 8.70 -25.43 13.26
CA LEU A 352 8.29 -24.02 13.40
C LEU A 352 8.31 -23.61 14.87
N ILE A 353 8.84 -22.42 15.16
CA ILE A 353 8.84 -21.86 16.52
C ILE A 353 7.41 -21.59 16.97
N PHE A 354 6.64 -20.87 16.16
CA PHE A 354 5.26 -20.51 16.47
C PHE A 354 4.29 -21.32 15.60
N THR A 355 3.39 -22.08 16.25
CA THR A 355 2.40 -22.93 15.57
C THR A 355 1.01 -22.70 16.15
N THR A 356 -0.02 -23.10 15.41
CA THR A 356 -1.38 -23.25 15.95
C THR A 356 -1.40 -24.32 17.06
N SER A 357 -2.52 -24.46 17.79
CA SER A 357 -2.69 -25.52 18.80
C SER A 357 -2.59 -26.91 18.19
N THR A 358 -2.82 -27.07 16.90
CA THR A 358 -2.73 -28.32 16.15
C THR A 358 -1.38 -28.52 15.44
N GLY A 359 -0.39 -27.64 15.68
CA GLY A 359 0.94 -27.72 15.07
C GLY A 359 1.05 -27.09 13.66
N GLY A 360 -0.03 -26.55 13.12
CA GLY A 360 -0.03 -25.95 11.79
C GLY A 360 0.55 -24.53 11.73
N ILE A 361 0.69 -24.00 10.52
CA ILE A 361 1.19 -22.65 10.24
C ILE A 361 0.23 -21.58 10.77
N ILE A 362 0.79 -20.53 11.38
CA ILE A 362 0.04 -19.33 11.73
C ILE A 362 0.13 -18.35 10.56
N TYR A 363 -0.99 -18.14 9.90
CA TYR A 363 -1.10 -17.05 8.92
C TYR A 363 -1.30 -15.71 9.65
N PRO A 364 -0.63 -14.63 9.20
CA PRO A 364 -0.63 -13.33 9.89
C PRO A 364 -2.01 -12.73 10.16
N ASP A 365 -3.02 -13.07 9.37
CA ASP A 365 -4.42 -12.64 9.56
C ASP A 365 -5.13 -13.40 10.68
N ARG A 366 -4.73 -14.66 10.96
CA ARG A 366 -5.38 -15.51 11.98
C ARG A 366 -5.04 -15.12 13.41
N ILE A 367 -3.87 -14.53 13.66
CA ILE A 367 -3.47 -14.02 14.98
C ILE A 367 -4.35 -12.84 15.43
N GLY A 368 -5.02 -12.17 14.48
CA GLY A 368 -5.77 -10.93 14.70
C GLY A 368 -6.85 -11.02 15.79
N LYS A 369 -7.52 -12.18 15.94
CA LYS A 369 -8.55 -12.35 17.01
C LYS A 369 -7.94 -12.30 18.40
N HIS A 370 -6.80 -12.96 18.62
CA HIS A 370 -6.09 -12.95 19.89
C HIS A 370 -5.50 -11.58 20.16
N TRP A 371 -4.89 -10.98 19.12
CA TRP A 371 -4.32 -9.65 19.21
C TRP A 371 -5.35 -8.56 19.55
N THR A 372 -6.57 -8.63 18.99
CA THR A 372 -7.64 -7.68 19.32
C THR A 372 -7.97 -7.66 20.81
N ARG A 373 -7.97 -8.81 21.49
CA ARG A 373 -8.17 -8.88 22.93
C ARG A 373 -6.96 -8.37 23.71
N ALA A 374 -5.77 -8.75 23.26
CA ALA A 374 -4.52 -8.38 23.91
C ALA A 374 -4.27 -6.87 23.90
N ARG A 375 -4.46 -6.22 22.74
CA ARG A 375 -4.30 -4.77 22.62
C ARG A 375 -5.37 -3.98 23.40
N ALA A 376 -6.61 -4.48 23.45
CA ALA A 376 -7.67 -3.89 24.27
C ALA A 376 -7.34 -3.95 25.76
N ALA A 377 -6.80 -5.08 26.25
CA ALA A 377 -6.32 -5.21 27.63
C ALA A 377 -5.20 -4.20 27.96
N ALA A 378 -4.38 -3.85 26.98
CA ALA A 378 -3.34 -2.83 27.10
C ALA A 378 -3.86 -1.38 26.90
N GLY A 379 -5.17 -1.18 26.71
CA GLY A 379 -5.75 0.14 26.42
C GLY A 379 -5.38 0.73 25.05
N ARG A 380 -4.94 -0.11 24.09
CA ARG A 380 -4.39 0.29 22.80
C ARG A 380 -5.19 -0.31 21.64
N ASP A 381 -6.46 0.06 21.53
CA ASP A 381 -7.32 -0.39 20.43
C ASP A 381 -6.86 0.05 19.03
N ASP A 382 -6.02 1.08 18.96
CA ASP A 382 -5.36 1.56 17.76
C ASP A 382 -4.24 0.64 17.27
N LEU A 383 -3.59 -0.14 18.19
CA LEU A 383 -2.38 -0.89 17.92
C LEU A 383 -2.64 -2.11 17.03
N ARG A 384 -2.09 -2.15 15.84
CA ARG A 384 -2.15 -3.31 14.93
C ARG A 384 -0.96 -4.22 15.19
N TRP A 385 -1.08 -5.50 14.84
CA TRP A 385 0.04 -6.45 14.94
C TRP A 385 1.31 -5.95 14.25
N HIS A 386 1.18 -5.35 13.06
CA HIS A 386 2.32 -4.79 12.33
C HIS A 386 2.97 -3.58 13.02
N ASP A 387 2.24 -2.89 13.89
CA ASP A 387 2.77 -1.75 14.63
C ASP A 387 3.79 -2.17 15.71
N LEU A 388 3.83 -3.47 16.09
CA LEU A 388 4.91 -4.03 16.91
C LEU A 388 6.27 -3.86 16.23
N ARG A 389 6.35 -4.08 14.92
CA ARG A 389 7.56 -3.81 14.15
C ARG A 389 7.92 -2.32 14.13
N HIS A 390 6.93 -1.43 14.02
CA HIS A 390 7.15 0.01 14.12
C HIS A 390 7.67 0.39 15.52
N THR A 391 7.11 -0.20 16.57
CA THR A 391 7.58 -0.05 17.95
C THR A 391 9.05 -0.42 18.08
N GLY A 392 9.47 -1.58 17.55
CA GLY A 392 10.86 -2.00 17.59
C GLY A 392 11.83 -1.08 16.85
N GLN A 393 11.41 -0.51 15.71
CA GLN A 393 12.21 0.46 14.99
C GLN A 393 12.33 1.78 15.75
N SER A 394 11.24 2.27 16.35
CA SER A 394 11.25 3.47 17.17
C SER A 394 12.11 3.28 18.44
N MET A 395 12.05 2.11 19.08
CA MET A 395 12.88 1.78 20.23
C MET A 395 14.38 1.69 19.84
N ALA A 396 14.71 1.11 18.70
CA ALA A 396 16.07 1.04 18.20
C ALA A 396 16.61 2.45 17.87
N ALA A 397 15.81 3.30 17.23
CA ALA A 397 16.16 4.69 16.98
C ALA A 397 16.36 5.48 18.30
N ALA A 398 15.47 5.28 19.28
CA ALA A 398 15.61 5.85 20.62
C ALA A 398 16.87 5.35 21.36
N ALA A 399 17.32 4.14 21.09
CA ALA A 399 18.57 3.60 21.59
C ALA A 399 19.84 4.07 20.85
N GLY A 400 19.70 4.96 19.83
CA GLY A 400 20.82 5.53 19.10
C GLY A 400 21.18 4.86 17.79
N ALA A 401 20.37 3.89 17.31
CA ALA A 401 20.66 3.21 16.05
C ALA A 401 20.62 4.19 14.86
N GLY A 402 21.68 4.17 14.05
CA GLY A 402 21.78 4.95 12.83
C GLY A 402 20.89 4.40 11.69
N ILE A 403 20.73 5.17 10.60
CA ILE A 403 19.86 4.82 9.46
C ILE A 403 20.21 3.43 8.89
N LYS A 404 21.52 3.14 8.71
CA LYS A 404 21.96 1.85 8.15
C LYS A 404 21.62 0.68 9.08
N GLU A 405 21.74 0.86 10.40
CA GLU A 405 21.41 -0.16 11.39
C GLU A 405 19.91 -0.40 11.45
N LEU A 406 19.09 0.66 11.44
CA LEU A 406 17.63 0.55 11.35
C LEU A 406 17.19 -0.15 10.06
N GLN A 407 17.84 0.19 8.93
CA GLN A 407 17.58 -0.45 7.65
C GLN A 407 17.94 -1.94 7.68
N ALA A 408 19.12 -2.30 8.15
CA ALA A 408 19.58 -3.69 8.27
C ALA A 408 18.69 -4.50 9.21
N ARG A 409 18.40 -3.99 10.42
CA ARG A 409 17.56 -4.64 11.42
C ARG A 409 16.17 -4.94 10.90
N ALA A 410 15.55 -3.99 10.19
CA ALA A 410 14.23 -4.18 9.59
C ALA A 410 14.26 -4.97 8.26
N GLY A 411 15.38 -5.08 7.58
CA GLY A 411 15.44 -5.59 6.21
C GLY A 411 14.65 -4.68 5.26
N HIS A 412 14.88 -3.35 5.33
CA HIS A 412 14.32 -2.38 4.40
C HIS A 412 15.18 -2.30 3.14
N SER A 413 14.61 -2.36 1.97
CA SER A 413 15.31 -2.18 0.70
C SER A 413 15.67 -0.72 0.41
N THR A 414 15.03 0.25 1.09
CA THR A 414 15.24 1.69 0.88
C THR A 414 15.53 2.41 2.19
N MET A 415 16.39 3.43 2.13
CA MET A 415 16.70 4.31 3.28
C MET A 415 15.49 5.14 3.71
N THR A 416 14.64 5.56 2.77
CA THR A 416 13.43 6.36 3.04
C THR A 416 12.51 5.70 4.08
N ALA A 417 12.45 4.36 4.10
CA ALA A 417 11.66 3.64 5.07
C ALA A 417 12.22 3.72 6.49
N ALA A 418 13.55 3.88 6.65
CA ALA A 418 14.23 3.98 7.94
C ALA A 418 14.23 5.42 8.49
N VAL A 419 14.37 6.42 7.62
CA VAL A 419 14.44 7.85 7.99
C VAL A 419 13.25 8.31 8.84
N ARG A 420 12.05 7.78 8.59
CA ARG A 420 10.82 8.14 9.35
C ARG A 420 10.93 7.90 10.86
N TYR A 421 11.84 7.06 11.32
CA TYR A 421 12.01 6.75 12.74
C TYR A 421 12.97 7.69 13.44
N LEU A 422 13.83 8.40 12.71
CA LEU A 422 14.80 9.33 13.26
C LEU A 422 14.20 10.66 13.69
N HIS A 423 13.13 11.10 13.04
CA HIS A 423 12.46 12.37 13.37
C HIS A 423 11.76 12.37 14.74
N ARG A 424 11.70 11.22 15.43
CA ARG A 424 11.01 11.07 16.72
C ARG A 424 11.92 11.09 17.94
N VAL A 425 13.20 11.37 17.75
CA VAL A 425 14.16 11.37 18.87
C VAL A 425 14.27 12.80 19.38
N GLU A 426 13.38 13.17 20.31
CA GLU A 426 13.59 14.33 21.18
C GLU A 426 14.85 14.09 22.00
N ASP A 427 15.69 15.08 22.22
CA ASP A 427 17.00 14.99 22.88
C ASP A 427 18.12 14.22 22.13
N GLY A 428 18.00 14.05 20.83
CA GLY A 428 19.01 13.38 20.02
C GLY A 428 20.41 13.97 20.19
N ASP A 429 20.51 15.28 20.24
CA ASP A 429 21.78 16.01 20.39
C ASP A 429 22.41 15.83 21.79
N ARG A 430 21.62 15.91 22.87
CA ARG A 430 22.10 15.64 24.23
C ARG A 430 22.62 14.24 24.41
N ARG A 431 21.97 13.27 23.77
CA ARG A 431 22.40 11.87 23.82
C ARG A 431 23.68 11.63 23.04
N VAL A 432 23.86 12.30 21.89
CA VAL A 432 25.12 12.27 21.13
C VAL A 432 26.25 12.86 21.97
N ALA A 433 26.01 14.02 22.60
CA ALA A 433 26.98 14.65 23.50
C ALA A 433 27.37 13.72 24.66
N ALA A 434 26.37 13.13 25.35
CA ALA A 434 26.66 12.18 26.44
C ALA A 434 27.45 10.93 25.97
N ALA A 435 27.15 10.40 24.79
CA ALA A 435 27.91 9.29 24.25
C ALA A 435 29.33 9.68 23.84
N MET A 436 29.56 10.92 23.39
CA MET A 436 30.87 11.45 23.14
C MET A 436 31.69 11.59 24.45
N ASP A 437 31.07 12.10 25.53
CA ASP A 437 31.67 12.22 26.84
C ASP A 437 32.09 10.81 27.38
N GLU A 438 31.23 9.80 27.20
CA GLU A 438 31.58 8.40 27.57
C GLU A 438 32.74 7.83 26.75
N LEU A 439 32.85 8.16 25.47
CA LEU A 439 33.97 7.71 24.62
C LEU A 439 35.29 8.34 25.09
N VAL A 440 35.27 9.65 25.33
CA VAL A 440 36.46 10.38 25.87
C VAL A 440 36.89 9.77 27.21
N ALA A 441 35.95 9.55 28.13
CA ALA A 441 36.27 8.98 29.43
C ALA A 441 36.86 7.55 29.35
N ARG A 442 36.44 6.76 28.35
CA ARG A 442 37.02 5.41 28.11
C ARG A 442 38.43 5.46 27.53
N GLU A 443 38.70 6.41 26.64
CA GLU A 443 40.05 6.59 26.07
C GLU A 443 41.02 7.10 27.13
N ASP A 444 40.60 8.05 27.98
CA ASP A 444 41.41 8.54 29.10
C ASP A 444 41.74 7.40 30.10
N ALA A 445 40.76 6.55 30.43
CA ALA A 445 40.96 5.41 31.32
C ALA A 445 41.85 4.29 30.72
N SER A 446 41.93 4.21 29.38
CA SER A 446 42.78 3.22 28.71
C SER A 446 44.20 3.74 28.44
N GLY A 447 44.45 5.06 28.56
CA GLY A 447 45.75 5.70 28.39
C GLY A 447 46.60 5.74 29.67
N ASP A 448 46.03 5.53 30.86
CA ASP A 448 46.74 5.51 32.14
C ASP A 448 47.40 4.14 32.48
N ASP A 449 47.12 3.10 31.70
CA ASP A 449 47.69 1.74 31.89
C ASP A 449 48.86 1.43 30.91
N ALA A 450 49.38 2.40 30.19
CA ALA A 450 50.51 2.26 29.27
C ALA A 450 51.71 3.08 29.80
#